data_14befd064a1a7e6d7dca2000501259d0
#
_entry.id   14befd064a1a7e6d7dca2000501259d0
#
_cell.length_a   1.000
_cell.length_b   1.000
_cell.length_c   1.000
_cell.angle_alpha   90.00
_cell.angle_beta   90.00
_cell.angle_gamma   90.00
#
_symmetry.space_group_name_H-M   'P 1'
#
loop_
_entity.id
_entity.type
_entity.pdbx_description
1 polymer ?
#
loop_
_entity_poly.entity_id
_entity_poly.type
_entity_poly.pdbx_seq_one_letter_code
_entity_poly.pdbx_strand_id
1 'polypeptide(L)'
;DGIPLAALAVAVVMAAGLAYVIMTLPPRAATIAPLPPGIAYGAYHIHSSRSDGSGTVDDIAAAAKRAGLSFIILTDHGDGTRSPDPPAYRHGVLCLDAVEISTVGGHAVALNLDRATDYPLGGETRDVIEDIHRRGGWAVAAHPDSPRPELRWRAMAGNLDAIEWMNVDSEWRDESPGRLLASFGRLLIRPSESIAALFAR
;
A
#
# COMPACT_ATOMS: atom_id res chain seq x y z
N ASP A 1 45.73 -15.38 7.54
CA ASP A 1 44.80 -15.85 6.52
C ASP A 1 44.10 -14.65 5.89
N GLY A 2 44.57 -14.27 4.68
CA GLY A 2 44.02 -13.12 3.96
C GLY A 2 42.71 -13.50 3.22
N ILE A 3 41.80 -12.51 3.04
CA ILE A 3 40.59 -12.70 2.24
C ILE A 3 41.01 -13.10 0.81
N PRO A 4 40.48 -14.18 0.24
CA PRO A 4 40.78 -14.58 -1.13
C PRO A 4 40.46 -13.47 -2.13
N LEU A 5 41.35 -13.23 -3.10
CA LEU A 5 41.17 -12.18 -4.11
C LEU A 5 39.83 -12.29 -4.85
N ALA A 6 39.34 -13.50 -5.07
CA ALA A 6 38.01 -13.76 -5.64
C ALA A 6 36.88 -13.25 -4.77
N ALA A 7 36.96 -13.41 -3.44
CA ALA A 7 35.95 -12.91 -2.52
C ALA A 7 35.91 -11.38 -2.49
N LEU A 8 37.08 -10.74 -2.56
CA LEU A 8 37.18 -9.29 -2.65
C LEU A 8 36.57 -8.77 -3.96
N ALA A 9 36.86 -9.42 -5.10
CA ALA A 9 36.29 -9.06 -6.39
C ALA A 9 34.76 -9.17 -6.40
N VAL A 10 34.20 -10.25 -5.83
CA VAL A 10 32.75 -10.42 -5.68
C VAL A 10 32.15 -9.33 -4.82
N ALA A 11 32.76 -8.99 -3.69
CA ALA A 11 32.30 -7.93 -2.80
C ALA A 11 32.29 -6.56 -3.50
N VAL A 12 33.28 -6.25 -4.30
CA VAL A 12 33.39 -4.99 -5.08
C VAL A 12 32.28 -4.94 -6.14
N VAL A 13 32.05 -6.02 -6.87
CA VAL A 13 30.98 -6.10 -7.89
C VAL A 13 29.60 -5.94 -7.24
N MET A 14 29.35 -6.59 -6.10
CA MET A 14 28.10 -6.45 -5.35
C MET A 14 27.89 -5.03 -4.83
N ALA A 15 28.93 -4.40 -4.29
CA ALA A 15 28.87 -3.02 -3.80
C ALA A 15 28.62 -2.02 -4.95
N ALA A 16 29.30 -2.21 -6.08
CA ALA A 16 29.09 -1.38 -7.27
C ALA A 16 27.67 -1.55 -7.85
N GLY A 17 27.15 -2.79 -7.90
CA GLY A 17 25.79 -3.09 -8.29
C GLY A 17 24.75 -2.43 -7.38
N LEU A 18 24.96 -2.53 -6.06
CA LEU A 18 24.07 -1.89 -5.07
C LEU A 18 24.12 -0.35 -5.18
N ALA A 19 25.31 0.23 -5.33
CA ALA A 19 25.48 1.66 -5.54
C ALA A 19 24.78 2.11 -6.83
N TYR A 20 24.92 1.36 -7.92
CA TYR A 20 24.20 1.63 -9.18
C TYR A 20 22.68 1.61 -8.98
N VAL A 21 22.16 0.61 -8.26
CA VAL A 21 20.72 0.52 -7.92
C VAL A 21 20.26 1.74 -7.12
N ILE A 22 20.99 2.08 -6.03
CA ILE A 22 20.64 3.22 -5.18
C ILE A 22 20.67 4.53 -5.95
N MET A 23 21.61 4.71 -6.86
CA MET A 23 21.78 5.95 -7.64
C MET A 23 20.82 6.06 -8.83
N THR A 24 20.30 4.95 -9.34
CA THR A 24 19.50 4.97 -10.58
C THR A 24 18.00 4.72 -10.36
N LEU A 25 17.59 4.09 -9.26
CA LEU A 25 16.19 3.80 -8.98
C LEU A 25 15.34 5.03 -8.55
N PRO A 26 15.82 5.96 -7.69
CA PRO A 26 14.97 7.01 -7.15
C PRO A 26 14.43 8.04 -8.15
N PRO A 27 15.10 8.40 -9.25
CA PRO A 27 14.61 9.46 -10.13
C PRO A 27 13.75 9.00 -11.31
N ARG A 28 13.56 7.69 -11.48
CA ARG A 28 12.80 7.16 -12.61
C ARG A 28 11.34 6.94 -12.22
N ALA A 29 10.55 8.01 -12.26
CA ALA A 29 9.11 7.89 -12.22
C ALA A 29 8.63 6.98 -13.36
N ALA A 30 7.72 6.05 -13.07
CA ALA A 30 7.01 5.34 -14.11
C ALA A 30 6.26 6.38 -14.97
N THR A 31 6.41 6.29 -16.28
CA THR A 31 5.62 7.12 -17.18
C THR A 31 4.23 6.51 -17.24
N ILE A 32 3.30 7.10 -16.49
CA ILE A 32 1.90 6.72 -16.53
C ILE A 32 1.32 7.27 -17.83
N ALA A 33 0.62 6.44 -18.60
CA ALA A 33 -0.06 6.88 -19.82
C ALA A 33 -1.05 8.02 -19.49
N PRO A 34 -1.23 9.00 -20.39
CA PRO A 34 -2.22 10.04 -20.18
C PRO A 34 -3.60 9.43 -19.94
N LEU A 35 -4.26 9.89 -18.88
CA LEU A 35 -5.61 9.45 -18.57
C LEU A 35 -6.64 10.03 -19.53
N PRO A 36 -7.71 9.30 -19.83
CA PRO A 36 -8.90 9.88 -20.41
C PRO A 36 -9.43 11.04 -19.56
N PRO A 37 -10.06 12.04 -20.18
CA PRO A 37 -10.70 13.12 -19.43
C PRO A 37 -11.68 12.59 -18.37
N GLY A 38 -11.64 13.17 -17.18
CA GLY A 38 -12.52 12.79 -16.07
C GLY A 38 -12.04 11.60 -15.23
N ILE A 39 -10.87 11.03 -15.52
CA ILE A 39 -10.25 9.97 -14.71
C ILE A 39 -9.08 10.55 -13.93
N ALA A 40 -8.95 10.11 -12.66
CA ALA A 40 -7.83 10.48 -11.79
C ALA A 40 -7.14 9.22 -11.28
N TYR A 41 -5.80 9.23 -11.23
CA TYR A 41 -5.04 8.20 -10.53
C TYR A 41 -4.92 8.53 -9.05
N GLY A 42 -5.09 7.52 -8.22
CA GLY A 42 -4.83 7.60 -6.79
C GLY A 42 -4.17 6.34 -6.28
N ALA A 43 -3.74 6.39 -5.04
CA ALA A 43 -3.31 5.22 -4.29
C ALA A 43 -4.21 5.03 -3.08
N TYR A 44 -4.54 3.79 -2.80
CA TYR A 44 -5.38 3.34 -1.71
C TYR A 44 -4.56 2.38 -0.83
N HIS A 45 -4.96 2.20 0.41
CA HIS A 45 -4.33 1.33 1.40
C HIS A 45 -2.89 1.76 1.68
N ILE A 46 -2.77 2.94 2.29
CA ILE A 46 -1.48 3.54 2.62
C ILE A 46 -1.40 3.77 4.12
N HIS A 47 -0.32 3.31 4.73
CA HIS A 47 -0.03 3.56 6.13
C HIS A 47 0.99 4.67 6.30
N SER A 48 0.74 5.54 7.26
CA SER A 48 1.66 6.61 7.66
C SER A 48 2.38 6.27 8.97
N SER A 49 3.23 7.17 9.43
CA SER A 49 3.87 7.06 10.75
C SER A 49 2.89 7.16 11.94
N ARG A 50 1.58 7.25 11.68
CA ARG A 50 0.54 7.13 12.70
C ARG A 50 0.31 5.68 13.12
N SER A 51 0.65 4.72 12.25
CA SER A 51 0.60 3.29 12.55
C SER A 51 1.95 2.64 12.29
N ASP A 52 2.09 1.85 11.24
CA ASP A 52 3.30 1.08 10.93
C ASP A 52 4.01 1.54 9.65
N GLY A 53 3.51 2.59 8.99
CA GLY A 53 4.21 3.26 7.90
C GLY A 53 5.38 4.13 8.38
N SER A 54 6.34 4.41 7.51
CA SER A 54 7.55 5.16 7.84
C SER A 54 7.46 6.67 7.56
N GLY A 55 6.54 7.11 6.69
CA GLY A 55 6.42 8.50 6.26
C GLY A 55 5.28 9.23 6.95
N THR A 56 5.44 10.54 7.17
CA THR A 56 4.31 11.39 7.55
C THR A 56 3.32 11.54 6.40
N VAL A 57 2.10 11.99 6.68
CA VAL A 57 1.10 12.28 5.63
C VAL A 57 1.65 13.25 4.58
N ASP A 58 2.47 14.21 5.01
CA ASP A 58 3.08 15.19 4.12
C ASP A 58 4.16 14.57 3.20
N ASP A 59 5.00 13.68 3.74
CA ASP A 59 5.99 12.91 2.97
C ASP A 59 5.32 12.02 1.92
N ILE A 60 4.22 11.35 2.31
CA ILE A 60 3.43 10.50 1.43
C ILE A 60 2.79 11.33 0.31
N ALA A 61 2.18 12.46 0.63
CA ALA A 61 1.58 13.36 -0.36
C ALA A 61 2.63 13.91 -1.34
N ALA A 62 3.83 14.28 -0.83
CA ALA A 62 4.94 14.71 -1.68
C ALA A 62 5.42 13.58 -2.62
N ALA A 63 5.47 12.34 -2.14
CA ALA A 63 5.80 11.17 -2.96
C ALA A 63 4.71 10.89 -4.01
N ALA A 64 3.44 10.95 -3.63
CA ALA A 64 2.29 10.79 -4.52
C ALA A 64 2.31 11.86 -5.65
N LYS A 65 2.65 13.11 -5.32
CA LYS A 65 2.83 14.17 -6.31
C LYS A 65 3.93 13.84 -7.31
N ARG A 66 5.08 13.35 -6.84
CA ARG A 66 6.18 12.92 -7.73
C ARG A 66 5.77 11.75 -8.63
N ALA A 67 4.90 10.87 -8.13
CA ALA A 67 4.33 9.76 -8.90
C ALA A 67 3.20 10.15 -9.85
N GLY A 68 2.77 11.42 -9.87
CA GLY A 68 1.69 11.90 -10.74
C GLY A 68 0.28 11.52 -10.26
N LEU A 69 0.13 11.15 -8.97
CA LEU A 69 -1.17 10.82 -8.39
C LEU A 69 -1.96 12.09 -8.06
N SER A 70 -3.27 12.00 -8.20
CA SER A 70 -4.22 13.09 -7.90
C SER A 70 -4.77 13.00 -6.48
N PHE A 71 -4.84 11.80 -5.91
CA PHE A 71 -5.31 11.57 -4.55
C PHE A 71 -4.63 10.37 -3.89
N ILE A 72 -4.71 10.34 -2.57
CA ILE A 72 -4.32 9.21 -1.72
C ILE A 72 -5.39 8.95 -0.67
N ILE A 73 -5.58 7.69 -0.31
CA ILE A 73 -6.43 7.28 0.81
C ILE A 73 -5.54 6.61 1.85
N LEU A 74 -5.39 7.29 2.98
CA LEU A 74 -4.66 6.80 4.15
C LEU A 74 -5.56 5.83 4.92
N THR A 75 -5.00 4.72 5.35
CA THR A 75 -5.73 3.65 6.04
C THR A 75 -4.94 3.17 7.26
N ASP A 76 -4.37 4.09 8.00
CA ASP A 76 -3.61 3.74 9.20
C ASP A 76 -4.39 2.78 10.10
N HIS A 77 -3.71 1.82 10.70
CA HIS A 77 -4.31 0.91 11.67
C HIS A 77 -4.96 1.67 12.82
N GLY A 78 -6.15 1.24 13.20
CA GLY A 78 -6.91 1.86 14.28
C GLY A 78 -8.21 1.11 14.57
N ASP A 79 -8.99 1.68 15.44
CA ASP A 79 -10.26 1.14 15.91
C ASP A 79 -11.44 2.09 15.71
N GLY A 80 -11.25 3.15 14.96
CA GLY A 80 -12.26 4.16 14.68
C GLY A 80 -12.44 5.22 15.76
N THR A 81 -11.79 5.11 16.92
CA THR A 81 -11.91 6.11 18.01
C THR A 81 -11.13 7.39 17.76
N ARG A 82 -10.19 7.40 16.81
CA ARG A 82 -9.56 8.62 16.31
C ARG A 82 -10.48 9.29 15.29
N SER A 83 -10.73 10.59 15.47
CA SER A 83 -11.43 11.36 14.43
C SER A 83 -10.61 11.37 13.13
N PRO A 84 -11.22 11.06 11.99
CA PRO A 84 -10.53 11.20 10.71
C PRO A 84 -10.20 12.67 10.45
N ASP A 85 -9.06 12.89 9.79
CA ASP A 85 -8.72 14.23 9.31
C ASP A 85 -9.68 14.63 8.17
N PRO A 86 -10.11 15.88 8.11
CA PRO A 86 -10.93 16.33 6.98
C PRO A 86 -10.14 16.22 5.67
N PRO A 87 -10.81 15.94 4.53
CA PRO A 87 -10.18 15.95 3.23
C PRO A 87 -9.38 17.24 2.98
N ALA A 88 -8.11 17.10 2.62
CA ALA A 88 -7.22 18.24 2.44
C ALA A 88 -6.26 18.03 1.27
N TYR A 89 -5.93 19.10 0.55
CA TYR A 89 -4.88 19.08 -0.46
C TYR A 89 -3.51 19.33 0.19
N ARG A 90 -2.57 18.40 -0.05
CA ARG A 90 -1.16 18.54 0.31
C ARG A 90 -0.31 18.34 -0.96
N HIS A 91 0.60 19.24 -1.22
CA HIS A 91 1.41 19.22 -2.46
C HIS A 91 0.58 19.13 -3.77
N GLY A 92 -0.71 19.52 -3.72
CA GLY A 92 -1.63 19.39 -4.85
C GLY A 92 -2.23 17.98 -5.03
N VAL A 93 -2.05 17.08 -4.05
CA VAL A 93 -2.67 15.77 -3.97
C VAL A 93 -3.79 15.82 -2.92
N LEU A 94 -4.98 15.33 -3.24
CA LEU A 94 -6.08 15.19 -2.27
C LEU A 94 -5.75 14.04 -1.33
N CYS A 95 -5.65 14.34 -0.04
CA CYS A 95 -5.48 13.35 1.02
C CYS A 95 -6.83 13.07 1.68
N LEU A 96 -7.22 11.80 1.67
CA LEU A 96 -8.41 11.29 2.34
C LEU A 96 -7.96 10.39 3.48
N ASP A 97 -8.65 10.48 4.62
CA ASP A 97 -8.33 9.72 5.82
C ASP A 97 -9.40 8.64 6.06
N ALA A 98 -8.96 7.42 6.26
CA ALA A 98 -9.74 6.24 6.57
C ALA A 98 -9.06 5.47 7.71
N VAL A 99 -9.57 4.31 8.07
CA VAL A 99 -8.97 3.47 9.11
C VAL A 99 -9.05 2.01 8.73
N GLU A 100 -7.94 1.28 8.91
CA GLU A 100 -7.91 -0.16 8.81
C GLU A 100 -8.13 -0.80 10.18
N ILE A 101 -9.22 -1.54 10.31
CA ILE A 101 -9.69 -2.14 11.56
C ILE A 101 -9.41 -3.64 11.54
N SER A 102 -8.71 -4.13 12.56
CA SER A 102 -8.47 -5.57 12.74
C SER A 102 -9.72 -6.26 13.25
N THR A 103 -10.12 -7.35 12.59
CA THR A 103 -11.26 -8.19 12.98
C THR A 103 -10.86 -9.67 13.08
N VAL A 104 -11.72 -10.50 13.63
CA VAL A 104 -11.50 -11.96 13.72
C VAL A 104 -11.33 -12.61 12.33
N GLY A 105 -12.00 -12.09 11.31
CA GLY A 105 -12.01 -12.66 9.96
C GLY A 105 -11.07 -11.98 8.96
N GLY A 106 -10.24 -11.05 9.40
CA GLY A 106 -9.34 -10.26 8.55
C GLY A 106 -9.44 -8.78 8.84
N HIS A 107 -8.81 -7.94 8.03
CA HIS A 107 -8.85 -6.50 8.22
C HIS A 107 -9.93 -5.84 7.34
N ALA A 108 -10.70 -4.94 7.93
CA ALA A 108 -11.70 -4.14 7.23
C ALA A 108 -11.27 -2.68 7.18
N VAL A 109 -11.18 -2.11 6.00
CA VAL A 109 -11.01 -0.65 5.87
C VAL A 109 -12.37 0.02 5.93
N ALA A 110 -12.52 0.94 6.88
CA ALA A 110 -13.68 1.80 6.99
C ALA A 110 -13.41 3.12 6.25
N LEU A 111 -14.09 3.31 5.13
CA LEU A 111 -14.06 4.55 4.35
C LEU A 111 -15.20 5.47 4.77
N ASN A 112 -14.99 6.79 4.63
CA ASN A 112 -16.02 7.80 4.81
C ASN A 112 -16.65 7.83 6.20
N LEU A 113 -15.90 7.50 7.25
CA LEU A 113 -16.31 7.84 8.60
C LEU A 113 -16.13 9.35 8.79
N ASP A 114 -17.20 10.06 9.15
CA ASP A 114 -17.21 11.52 9.31
C ASP A 114 -16.68 11.96 10.68
N ARG A 115 -16.66 11.06 11.64
CA ARG A 115 -16.24 11.31 13.03
C ARG A 115 -15.73 10.04 13.70
N ALA A 116 -15.07 10.23 14.83
CA ALA A 116 -14.67 9.15 15.73
C ALA A 116 -15.88 8.32 16.18
N THR A 117 -15.63 7.06 16.44
CA THR A 117 -16.62 6.16 17.06
C THR A 117 -16.61 6.35 18.59
N ASP A 118 -17.76 6.14 19.22
CA ASP A 118 -17.90 6.27 20.68
C ASP A 118 -17.24 5.12 21.46
N TYR A 119 -16.87 4.05 20.73
CA TYR A 119 -16.22 2.86 21.27
C TYR A 119 -15.31 2.24 20.18
N PRO A 120 -14.26 1.49 20.60
CA PRO A 120 -13.37 0.79 19.67
C PRO A 120 -14.12 -0.20 18.81
N LEU A 121 -13.93 -0.12 17.49
CA LEU A 121 -14.40 -1.13 16.55
C LEU A 121 -13.39 -2.28 16.49
N GLY A 122 -13.87 -3.51 16.60
CA GLY A 122 -13.05 -4.71 16.57
C GLY A 122 -13.87 -5.95 16.93
N GLY A 123 -13.23 -7.11 16.96
CA GLY A 123 -13.89 -8.38 17.25
C GLY A 123 -14.54 -9.02 16.02
N GLU A 124 -15.82 -9.40 16.12
CA GLU A 124 -16.51 -10.11 15.05
C GLU A 124 -16.64 -9.24 13.80
N THR A 125 -16.17 -9.77 12.67
CA THR A 125 -16.12 -9.03 11.40
C THR A 125 -17.47 -8.47 10.97
N ARG A 126 -18.52 -9.26 11.16
CA ARG A 126 -19.89 -8.84 10.82
C ARG A 126 -20.31 -7.61 11.62
N ASP A 127 -20.05 -7.60 12.92
CA ASP A 127 -20.46 -6.52 13.80
C ASP A 127 -19.71 -5.23 13.46
N VAL A 128 -18.41 -5.34 13.12
CA VAL A 128 -17.59 -4.21 12.65
C VAL A 128 -18.15 -3.63 11.35
N ILE A 129 -18.50 -4.47 10.37
CA ILE A 129 -19.10 -4.02 9.11
C ILE A 129 -20.45 -3.32 9.36
N GLU A 130 -21.31 -3.89 10.21
CA GLU A 130 -22.59 -3.28 10.58
C GLU A 130 -22.39 -1.93 11.28
N ASP A 131 -21.38 -1.80 12.11
CA ASP A 131 -21.02 -0.55 12.79
C ASP A 131 -20.51 0.53 11.82
N ILE A 132 -19.69 0.15 10.84
CA ILE A 132 -19.25 1.04 9.77
C ILE A 132 -20.45 1.58 9.00
N HIS A 133 -21.35 0.69 8.55
CA HIS A 133 -22.56 1.07 7.78
C HIS A 133 -23.49 1.96 8.60
N ARG A 134 -23.70 1.65 9.87
CA ARG A 134 -24.55 2.43 10.78
C ARG A 134 -24.08 3.88 10.92
N ARG A 135 -22.80 4.13 10.65
CA ARG A 135 -22.17 5.47 10.64
C ARG A 135 -22.06 6.08 9.24
N GLY A 136 -22.69 5.47 8.23
CA GLY A 136 -22.65 5.96 6.86
C GLY A 136 -21.32 5.71 6.13
N GLY A 137 -20.44 4.90 6.72
CA GLY A 137 -19.20 4.47 6.10
C GLY A 137 -19.35 3.29 5.15
N TRP A 138 -18.31 2.97 4.45
CA TRP A 138 -18.19 1.82 3.54
C TRP A 138 -17.14 0.86 4.05
N ALA A 139 -17.45 -0.44 4.05
CA ALA A 139 -16.56 -1.50 4.51
C ALA A 139 -15.89 -2.19 3.32
N VAL A 140 -14.56 -2.15 3.29
CA VAL A 140 -13.74 -2.78 2.25
C VAL A 140 -12.89 -3.88 2.88
N ALA A 141 -12.93 -5.11 2.34
CA ALA A 141 -12.00 -6.16 2.76
C ALA A 141 -10.58 -5.83 2.31
N ALA A 142 -9.66 -5.72 3.26
CA ALA A 142 -8.26 -5.45 3.01
C ALA A 142 -7.51 -6.75 2.66
N HIS A 143 -6.52 -6.65 1.77
CA HIS A 143 -5.60 -7.73 1.36
C HIS A 143 -6.21 -9.15 1.45
N PRO A 144 -7.34 -9.42 0.77
CA PRO A 144 -8.14 -10.64 0.96
C PRO A 144 -7.36 -11.92 0.64
N ASP A 145 -6.37 -11.83 -0.23
CA ASP A 145 -5.53 -12.95 -0.67
C ASP A 145 -4.13 -12.91 -0.07
N SER A 146 -3.97 -12.30 1.12
CA SER A 146 -2.68 -12.26 1.78
C SER A 146 -2.12 -13.67 2.03
N PRO A 147 -0.83 -13.94 1.72
CA PRO A 147 -0.18 -15.19 2.06
C PRO A 147 0.02 -15.35 3.58
N ARG A 148 -0.12 -14.27 4.34
CA ARG A 148 -0.09 -14.29 5.81
C ARG A 148 -1.47 -14.68 6.34
N PRO A 149 -1.60 -15.82 7.05
CA PRO A 149 -2.91 -16.29 7.53
C PRO A 149 -3.63 -15.29 8.45
N GLU A 150 -2.89 -14.53 9.24
CA GLU A 150 -3.42 -13.51 10.17
C GLU A 150 -4.01 -12.30 9.47
N LEU A 151 -3.55 -11.98 8.27
CA LEU A 151 -4.02 -10.85 7.47
C LEU A 151 -5.07 -11.25 6.44
N ARG A 152 -5.07 -12.52 6.04
CA ARG A 152 -5.98 -13.03 5.00
C ARG A 152 -7.44 -12.89 5.42
N TRP A 153 -8.25 -12.36 4.52
CA TRP A 153 -9.68 -12.32 4.73
C TRP A 153 -10.30 -13.73 4.76
N ARG A 154 -10.99 -14.04 5.83
CA ARG A 154 -11.64 -15.37 6.06
C ARG A 154 -13.12 -15.25 6.35
N ALA A 155 -13.60 -14.04 6.60
CA ALA A 155 -15.02 -13.84 6.84
C ALA A 155 -15.82 -14.10 5.56
N MET A 156 -17.01 -14.68 5.72
CA MET A 156 -17.96 -14.77 4.61
C MET A 156 -18.33 -13.35 4.17
N ALA A 157 -18.28 -13.10 2.87
CA ALA A 157 -18.54 -11.79 2.27
C ALA A 157 -20.04 -11.44 2.37
N GLY A 158 -20.50 -11.14 3.59
CA GLY A 158 -21.83 -10.59 3.81
C GLY A 158 -21.74 -9.09 4.00
N ASN A 159 -22.44 -8.31 3.19
CA ASN A 159 -22.55 -6.86 3.33
C ASN A 159 -21.26 -6.03 3.18
N LEU A 160 -20.18 -6.55 2.56
CA LEU A 160 -19.06 -5.73 2.14
C LEU A 160 -19.45 -4.85 0.96
N ASP A 161 -19.00 -3.60 0.95
CA ASP A 161 -19.19 -2.69 -0.20
C ASP A 161 -18.15 -2.94 -1.29
N ALA A 162 -16.95 -3.35 -0.91
CA ALA A 162 -15.87 -3.65 -1.84
C ALA A 162 -14.85 -4.65 -1.26
N ILE A 163 -14.00 -5.13 -2.14
CA ILE A 163 -12.85 -5.99 -1.83
C ILE A 163 -11.64 -5.37 -2.51
N GLU A 164 -10.53 -5.31 -1.82
CA GLU A 164 -9.25 -4.89 -2.40
C GLU A 164 -8.85 -5.90 -3.49
N TRP A 165 -8.76 -5.42 -4.73
CA TRP A 165 -8.47 -6.28 -5.87
C TRP A 165 -7.00 -6.70 -5.96
N MET A 166 -6.09 -5.80 -5.59
CA MET A 166 -4.65 -6.00 -5.66
C MET A 166 -3.96 -5.33 -4.48
N ASN A 167 -3.17 -6.10 -3.76
CA ASN A 167 -2.31 -5.61 -2.70
C ASN A 167 -0.85 -5.94 -3.01
N VAL A 168 -0.02 -4.93 -3.24
CA VAL A 168 1.36 -5.11 -3.70
C VAL A 168 2.21 -5.89 -2.69
N ASP A 169 2.01 -5.70 -1.38
CA ASP A 169 2.73 -6.46 -0.35
C ASP A 169 2.37 -7.95 -0.39
N SER A 170 1.10 -8.28 -0.61
CA SER A 170 0.64 -9.67 -0.75
C SER A 170 1.21 -10.32 -2.01
N GLU A 171 1.17 -9.65 -3.14
CA GLU A 171 1.72 -10.13 -4.42
C GLU A 171 3.23 -10.44 -4.31
N TRP A 172 4.00 -9.55 -3.67
CA TRP A 172 5.43 -9.78 -3.48
C TRP A 172 5.75 -10.98 -2.60
N ARG A 173 4.96 -11.21 -1.56
CA ARG A 173 5.18 -12.28 -0.59
C ARG A 173 4.79 -13.65 -1.11
N ASP A 174 3.88 -13.71 -2.08
CA ASP A 174 3.43 -14.95 -2.71
C ASP A 174 4.33 -15.39 -3.87
N GLU A 175 5.26 -14.55 -4.30
CA GLU A 175 6.14 -14.87 -5.40
C GLU A 175 7.30 -15.80 -5.01
N SER A 176 7.61 -16.74 -5.91
CA SER A 176 8.74 -17.64 -5.71
C SER A 176 10.08 -16.88 -5.73
N PRO A 177 11.10 -17.31 -4.97
CA PRO A 177 12.43 -16.67 -4.97
C PRO A 177 13.04 -16.51 -6.37
N GLY A 178 12.80 -17.45 -7.27
CA GLY A 178 13.29 -17.38 -8.66
C GLY A 178 12.60 -16.26 -9.46
N ARG A 179 11.29 -16.08 -9.27
CA ARG A 179 10.54 -14.98 -9.89
C ARG A 179 10.93 -13.62 -9.30
N LEU A 180 11.12 -13.54 -7.97
CA LEU A 180 11.62 -12.33 -7.34
C LEU A 180 12.97 -11.92 -7.89
N LEU A 181 13.91 -12.85 -8.03
CA LEU A 181 15.23 -12.60 -8.60
C LEU A 181 15.13 -12.14 -10.07
N ALA A 182 14.29 -12.80 -10.88
CA ALA A 182 14.07 -12.42 -12.26
C ALA A 182 13.40 -11.04 -12.39
N SER A 183 12.42 -10.74 -11.54
CA SER A 183 11.75 -9.44 -11.48
C SER A 183 12.71 -8.33 -11.05
N PHE A 184 13.57 -8.61 -10.06
CA PHE A 184 14.63 -7.70 -9.65
C PHE A 184 15.65 -7.46 -10.77
N GLY A 185 16.07 -8.51 -11.48
CA GLY A 185 16.95 -8.37 -12.64
C GLY A 185 16.31 -7.51 -13.76
N ARG A 186 15.03 -7.70 -14.04
CA ARG A 186 14.29 -6.86 -14.99
C ARG A 186 14.18 -5.43 -14.54
N LEU A 187 13.91 -5.20 -13.25
CA LEU A 187 13.84 -3.85 -12.67
C LEU A 187 15.15 -3.09 -12.84
N LEU A 188 16.30 -3.76 -12.72
CA LEU A 188 17.61 -3.17 -12.96
C LEU A 188 17.87 -2.80 -14.43
N ILE A 189 17.41 -3.64 -15.36
CA ILE A 189 17.71 -3.48 -16.79
C ILE A 189 16.65 -2.58 -17.46
N ARG A 190 15.36 -2.74 -17.09
CA ARG A 190 14.21 -2.06 -17.71
C ARG A 190 13.22 -1.58 -16.65
N PRO A 191 13.60 -0.59 -15.81
CA PRO A 191 12.80 -0.20 -14.65
C PRO A 191 11.39 0.29 -15.03
N SER A 192 11.26 1.09 -16.07
CA SER A 192 9.96 1.63 -16.50
C SER A 192 8.99 0.56 -16.97
N GLU A 193 9.46 -0.42 -17.77
CA GLU A 193 8.65 -1.54 -18.22
C GLU A 193 8.25 -2.47 -17.08
N SER A 194 9.17 -2.70 -16.14
CA SER A 194 8.93 -3.57 -14.98
C SER A 194 7.90 -2.98 -14.03
N ILE A 195 7.95 -1.67 -13.77
CA ILE A 195 6.96 -0.98 -12.95
C ILE A 195 5.60 -0.95 -13.67
N ALA A 196 5.58 -0.62 -14.97
CA ALA A 196 4.34 -0.65 -15.74
C ALA A 196 3.68 -2.05 -15.76
N ALA A 197 4.49 -3.12 -15.81
CA ALA A 197 3.98 -4.49 -15.79
C ALA A 197 3.36 -4.89 -14.44
N LEU A 198 3.73 -4.25 -13.32
CA LEU A 198 3.08 -4.46 -12.02
C LEU A 198 1.64 -3.94 -12.00
N PHE A 199 1.34 -2.91 -12.80
CA PHE A 199 0.02 -2.29 -12.86
C PHE A 199 -0.82 -2.71 -14.08
N ALA A 200 -0.30 -3.57 -14.94
CA ALA A 200 -0.95 -4.02 -16.18
C ALA A 200 -1.63 -5.40 -16.06
N ARG A 201 -1.72 -5.96 -14.86
CA ARG A 201 -2.33 -7.28 -14.61
C ARG A 201 -3.80 -7.17 -14.29
#